data_68b5348618cde875030e23039797eaf1
#
_entry.id   68b5348618cde875030e23039797eaf1
#
_cell.length_a   1.000
_cell.length_b   1.000
_cell.length_c   1.000
_cell.angle_alpha   90.00
_cell.angle_beta   90.00
_cell.angle_gamma   90.00
#
_symmetry.space_group_name_H-M   'P 1'
#
loop_
_entity.id
_entity.type
_entity.pdbx_description
1 polymer ?
#
loop_
_entity_poly.entity_id
_entity_poly.type
_entity_poly.pdbx_seq_one_letter_code
_entity_poly.pdbx_strand_id
1 'polypeptide(L)'
;MAHLFIFGLGYSAKRIKRALEIAGWRVEASGSAGELAFEDEEAIRAALRRASHVLSSVPPAGHADPVLQRYGDALGHEWLGYLSSSGVYGDTGGAWVDESAALVGLGSTGRRSARAACDAAWLERGARVFRLPGIYGPGRSAFERIAEGKAHRIDLPGQVFCRVHVEDLASGVVAGMEAPPGAYNLADDLPASQNAVIEEACRLLGLAPPPLLPLDETGLSAQARGFYAENRRVANGKARRVLGWQPRFATYREGLRAILRRTSP
;
A
#
# COMPACT_ATOMS: atom_id res chain seq x y z
N MET A 1 0.99 -27.91 4.91
CA MET A 1 1.60 -26.61 5.28
C MET A 1 1.13 -25.60 4.26
N ALA A 2 0.59 -24.45 4.70
CA ALA A 2 0.10 -23.43 3.79
C ALA A 2 1.27 -22.81 3.01
N HIS A 3 1.06 -22.57 1.72
CA HIS A 3 2.09 -22.12 0.82
C HIS A 3 1.59 -20.88 0.04
N LEU A 4 2.24 -19.75 0.23
CA LEU A 4 1.98 -18.51 -0.49
C LEU A 4 3.02 -18.29 -1.59
N PHE A 5 2.54 -17.97 -2.79
CA PHE A 5 3.38 -17.41 -3.85
C PHE A 5 3.12 -15.91 -3.98
N ILE A 6 4.18 -15.09 -3.98
CA ILE A 6 4.09 -13.63 -4.10
C ILE A 6 4.67 -13.17 -5.43
N PHE A 7 3.86 -12.54 -6.26
CA PHE A 7 4.35 -11.77 -7.39
C PHE A 7 4.86 -10.41 -6.93
N GLY A 8 6.17 -10.13 -7.10
CA GLY A 8 6.79 -8.88 -6.75
C GLY A 8 7.21 -8.77 -5.28
N LEU A 9 8.49 -9.07 -4.95
CA LEU A 9 9.01 -9.00 -3.59
C LEU A 9 9.58 -7.60 -3.27
N GLY A 10 8.70 -6.59 -3.26
CA GLY A 10 9.03 -5.20 -2.91
C GLY A 10 8.99 -4.92 -1.40
N TYR A 11 9.02 -3.64 -1.02
CA TYR A 11 9.07 -3.16 0.37
C TYR A 11 7.98 -3.77 1.26
N SER A 12 6.73 -3.72 0.84
CA SER A 12 5.58 -4.27 1.59
C SER A 12 5.56 -5.79 1.57
N ALA A 13 5.79 -6.40 0.41
CA ALA A 13 5.75 -7.84 0.23
C ALA A 13 6.81 -8.58 1.08
N LYS A 14 8.00 -7.97 1.27
CA LYS A 14 9.02 -8.50 2.19
C LYS A 14 8.54 -8.58 3.64
N ARG A 15 7.72 -7.63 4.10
CA ARG A 15 7.14 -7.65 5.45
C ARG A 15 6.06 -8.72 5.58
N ILE A 16 5.24 -8.88 4.55
CA ILE A 16 4.21 -9.93 4.49
C ILE A 16 4.88 -11.31 4.48
N LYS A 17 5.87 -11.53 3.61
CA LYS A 17 6.67 -12.77 3.56
C LYS A 17 7.20 -13.12 4.94
N ARG A 18 7.92 -12.20 5.57
CA ARG A 18 8.48 -12.40 6.91
C ARG A 18 7.43 -12.75 7.96
N ALA A 19 6.29 -12.04 7.97
CA ALA A 19 5.23 -12.28 8.95
C ALA A 19 4.64 -13.69 8.80
N LEU A 20 4.43 -14.15 7.57
CA LEU A 20 3.90 -15.48 7.28
C LEU A 20 4.92 -16.59 7.55
N GLU A 21 6.19 -16.40 7.23
CA GLU A 21 7.26 -17.36 7.56
C GLU A 21 7.38 -17.56 9.08
N ILE A 22 7.26 -16.49 9.89
CA ILE A 22 7.20 -16.58 11.35
C ILE A 22 5.97 -17.37 11.82
N ALA A 23 4.86 -17.28 11.09
CA ALA A 23 3.65 -18.07 11.33
C ALA A 23 3.71 -19.50 10.76
N GLY A 24 4.87 -19.95 10.26
CA GLY A 24 5.10 -21.32 9.76
C GLY A 24 4.63 -21.57 8.33
N TRP A 25 4.36 -20.51 7.54
CA TRP A 25 4.05 -20.66 6.12
C TRP A 25 5.31 -20.84 5.28
N ARG A 26 5.20 -21.61 4.21
CA ARG A 26 6.15 -21.55 3.11
C ARG A 26 5.81 -20.35 2.22
N VAL A 27 6.79 -19.50 1.90
CA VAL A 27 6.58 -18.35 1.02
C VAL A 27 7.66 -18.31 -0.05
N GLU A 28 7.26 -18.44 -1.31
CA GLU A 28 8.08 -18.24 -2.50
C GLU A 28 7.68 -16.91 -3.18
N ALA A 29 8.60 -16.26 -3.87
CA ALA A 29 8.30 -14.99 -4.51
C ALA A 29 9.04 -14.79 -5.83
N SER A 30 8.45 -14.00 -6.72
CA SER A 30 9.11 -13.52 -7.94
C SER A 30 9.50 -12.04 -7.87
N GLY A 31 10.37 -11.63 -8.79
CA GLY A 31 10.84 -10.26 -8.96
C GLY A 31 12.31 -10.08 -8.58
N SER A 32 12.83 -8.86 -8.69
CA SER A 32 14.26 -8.57 -8.50
C SER A 32 14.86 -8.94 -7.13
N ALA A 33 14.02 -9.12 -6.13
CA ALA A 33 14.42 -9.54 -4.78
C ALA A 33 13.78 -10.89 -4.39
N GLY A 34 13.09 -11.54 -5.32
CA GLY A 34 12.51 -12.88 -5.16
C GLY A 34 13.46 -13.96 -5.61
N GLU A 35 13.07 -15.20 -5.36
CA GLU A 35 13.81 -16.40 -5.73
C GLU A 35 13.68 -16.71 -7.24
N LEU A 36 12.61 -16.25 -7.89
CA LEU A 36 12.31 -16.52 -9.30
C LEU A 36 12.25 -15.22 -10.11
N ALA A 37 12.74 -15.24 -11.34
CA ALA A 37 12.54 -14.16 -12.29
C ALA A 37 11.07 -14.14 -12.74
N PHE A 38 10.48 -12.93 -12.86
CA PHE A 38 9.08 -12.79 -13.32
C PHE A 38 8.89 -13.34 -14.75
N GLU A 39 9.92 -13.28 -15.57
CA GLU A 39 9.94 -13.72 -16.97
C GLU A 39 10.11 -15.22 -17.14
N ASP A 40 10.56 -15.95 -16.10
CA ASP A 40 10.73 -17.42 -16.13
C ASP A 40 9.36 -18.10 -15.95
N GLU A 41 8.67 -18.24 -17.08
CA GLU A 41 7.30 -18.74 -17.11
C GLU A 41 7.18 -20.17 -16.61
N GLU A 42 8.15 -21.04 -16.93
CA GLU A 42 8.13 -22.43 -16.52
C GLU A 42 8.26 -22.55 -14.99
N ALA A 43 9.25 -21.87 -14.41
CA ALA A 43 9.48 -21.87 -12.96
C ALA A 43 8.30 -21.23 -12.21
N ILE A 44 7.73 -20.13 -12.71
CA ILE A 44 6.56 -19.49 -12.12
C ILE A 44 5.34 -20.41 -12.14
N ARG A 45 5.01 -21.00 -13.28
CA ARG A 45 3.89 -21.95 -13.39
C ARG A 45 4.09 -23.18 -12.49
N ALA A 46 5.32 -23.68 -12.35
CA ALA A 46 5.64 -24.74 -11.42
C ALA A 46 5.45 -24.31 -9.95
N ALA A 47 5.82 -23.09 -9.58
CA ALA A 47 5.61 -22.54 -8.25
C ALA A 47 4.10 -22.34 -7.95
N LEU A 48 3.34 -21.81 -8.90
CA LEU A 48 1.88 -21.65 -8.78
C LEU A 48 1.17 -22.99 -8.53
N ARG A 49 1.55 -24.06 -9.24
CA ARG A 49 0.96 -25.40 -8.99
C ARG A 49 1.19 -25.93 -7.59
N ARG A 50 2.23 -25.47 -6.90
CA ARG A 50 2.54 -25.87 -5.52
C ARG A 50 1.90 -24.96 -4.48
N ALA A 51 1.54 -23.73 -4.85
CA ALA A 51 0.98 -22.74 -3.96
C ALA A 51 -0.49 -23.05 -3.66
N SER A 52 -0.90 -22.80 -2.43
CA SER A 52 -2.32 -22.76 -2.04
C SER A 52 -2.89 -21.33 -2.11
N HIS A 53 -2.02 -20.32 -2.00
CA HIS A 53 -2.37 -18.91 -1.96
C HIS A 53 -1.48 -18.13 -2.93
N VAL A 54 -2.02 -17.10 -3.57
CA VAL A 54 -1.26 -16.22 -4.46
C VAL A 54 -1.54 -14.76 -4.12
N LEU A 55 -0.48 -13.97 -3.92
CA LEU A 55 -0.55 -12.55 -3.69
C LEU A 55 0.18 -11.79 -4.81
N SER A 56 -0.48 -10.82 -5.44
CA SER A 56 0.21 -9.87 -6.32
C SER A 56 0.48 -8.55 -5.62
N SER A 57 1.74 -8.12 -5.63
CA SER A 57 2.17 -6.77 -5.26
C SER A 57 2.71 -5.99 -6.46
N VAL A 58 2.52 -6.51 -7.66
CA VAL A 58 2.98 -5.89 -8.92
C VAL A 58 2.05 -4.74 -9.29
N PRO A 59 2.57 -3.52 -9.50
CA PRO A 59 1.74 -2.41 -9.96
C PRO A 59 1.33 -2.59 -11.43
N PRO A 60 0.25 -1.94 -11.89
CA PRO A 60 -0.07 -1.87 -13.30
C PRO A 60 1.10 -1.37 -14.15
N ALA A 61 1.29 -1.97 -15.31
CA ALA A 61 2.19 -1.51 -16.36
C ALA A 61 1.35 -1.02 -17.55
N GLY A 62 1.52 0.24 -17.93
CA GLY A 62 0.63 0.86 -18.90
C GLY A 62 -0.83 0.84 -18.42
N HIS A 63 -1.68 0.13 -19.14
CA HIS A 63 -3.12 0.04 -18.86
C HIS A 63 -3.57 -1.31 -18.30
N ALA A 64 -2.64 -2.24 -18.02
CA ALA A 64 -2.99 -3.60 -17.65
C ALA A 64 -2.18 -4.11 -16.46
N ASP A 65 -2.67 -5.18 -15.86
CA ASP A 65 -1.98 -5.92 -14.82
C ASP A 65 -1.04 -6.97 -15.45
N PRO A 66 0.30 -6.86 -15.24
CA PRO A 66 1.25 -7.79 -15.85
C PRO A 66 1.07 -9.23 -15.41
N VAL A 67 0.62 -9.45 -14.16
CA VAL A 67 0.40 -10.81 -13.62
C VAL A 67 -0.83 -11.43 -14.27
N LEU A 68 -1.93 -10.68 -14.36
CA LEU A 68 -3.15 -11.17 -15.03
C LEU A 68 -2.94 -11.42 -16.52
N GLN A 69 -2.15 -10.57 -17.19
CA GLN A 69 -1.85 -10.75 -18.62
C GLN A 69 -1.04 -12.03 -18.89
N ARG A 70 -0.05 -12.31 -18.05
CA ARG A 70 0.90 -13.40 -18.33
C ARG A 70 0.52 -14.72 -17.67
N TYR A 71 -0.08 -14.67 -16.48
CA TYR A 71 -0.34 -15.83 -15.64
C TYR A 71 -1.81 -16.00 -15.25
N GLY A 72 -2.70 -15.16 -15.77
CA GLY A 72 -4.11 -15.15 -15.38
C GLY A 72 -4.84 -16.48 -15.60
N ASP A 73 -4.41 -17.28 -16.58
CA ASP A 73 -4.90 -18.64 -16.85
C ASP A 73 -4.45 -19.67 -15.79
N ALA A 74 -3.37 -19.40 -15.07
CA ALA A 74 -2.83 -20.25 -14.01
C ALA A 74 -3.31 -19.84 -12.59
N LEU A 75 -4.15 -18.82 -12.46
CA LEU A 75 -4.64 -18.30 -11.19
C LEU A 75 -6.02 -18.88 -10.82
N GLY A 76 -6.07 -20.20 -10.58
CA GLY A 76 -7.28 -20.91 -10.13
C GLY A 76 -7.30 -21.19 -8.61
N HIS A 77 -6.58 -20.44 -7.80
CA HIS A 77 -6.42 -20.66 -6.37
C HIS A 77 -7.64 -20.14 -5.58
N GLU A 78 -8.01 -20.84 -4.50
CA GLU A 78 -9.12 -20.42 -3.61
C GLU A 78 -8.81 -19.10 -2.90
N TRP A 79 -7.53 -18.81 -2.66
CA TRP A 79 -7.11 -17.54 -2.12
C TRP A 79 -6.23 -16.78 -3.11
N LEU A 80 -6.77 -15.67 -3.56
CA LEU A 80 -6.06 -14.67 -4.34
C LEU A 80 -6.03 -13.36 -3.55
N GLY A 81 -4.89 -12.69 -3.54
CA GLY A 81 -4.71 -11.37 -2.93
C GLY A 81 -4.07 -10.38 -3.90
N TYR A 82 -4.45 -9.11 -3.78
CA TYR A 82 -3.87 -8.03 -4.57
C TYR A 82 -3.61 -6.79 -3.73
N LEU A 83 -2.39 -6.26 -3.79
CA LEU A 83 -2.04 -4.99 -3.14
C LEU A 83 -2.39 -3.83 -4.07
N SER A 84 -3.60 -3.32 -3.90
CA SER A 84 -4.14 -2.18 -4.63
C SER A 84 -3.76 -0.85 -3.96
N SER A 85 -4.36 0.23 -4.38
CA SER A 85 -4.12 1.59 -3.87
C SER A 85 -5.44 2.30 -3.56
N SER A 86 -5.48 3.06 -2.47
CA SER A 86 -6.60 3.98 -2.20
C SER A 86 -6.76 5.08 -3.27
N GLY A 87 -5.79 5.23 -4.16
CA GLY A 87 -5.89 6.09 -5.34
C GLY A 87 -7.04 5.75 -6.29
N VAL A 88 -7.59 4.52 -6.20
CA VAL A 88 -8.76 4.10 -6.99
C VAL A 88 -10.02 4.91 -6.69
N TYR A 89 -10.10 5.55 -5.51
CA TYR A 89 -11.22 6.41 -5.13
C TYR A 89 -11.18 7.81 -5.74
N GLY A 90 -10.03 8.24 -6.27
CA GLY A 90 -9.85 9.59 -6.81
C GLY A 90 -9.93 10.70 -5.77
N ASP A 91 -10.24 11.90 -6.23
CA ASP A 91 -10.49 13.05 -5.36
C ASP A 91 -11.94 13.03 -4.87
N THR A 92 -12.13 13.29 -3.57
CA THR A 92 -13.46 13.36 -2.93
C THR A 92 -13.68 14.67 -2.19
N GLY A 93 -12.83 15.69 -2.46
CA GLY A 93 -12.86 16.94 -1.74
C GLY A 93 -12.60 16.79 -0.23
N GLY A 94 -11.90 15.74 0.18
CA GLY A 94 -11.63 15.43 1.57
C GLY A 94 -12.72 14.64 2.30
N ALA A 95 -13.76 14.18 1.60
CA ALA A 95 -14.79 13.33 2.20
C ALA A 95 -14.23 11.93 2.58
N TRP A 96 -14.91 11.28 3.51
CA TRP A 96 -14.64 9.89 3.86
C TRP A 96 -15.16 8.95 2.77
N VAL A 97 -14.35 7.96 2.43
CA VAL A 97 -14.71 6.84 1.54
C VAL A 97 -14.47 5.51 2.24
N ASP A 98 -15.31 4.53 1.94
CA ASP A 98 -15.12 3.14 2.29
C ASP A 98 -15.12 2.26 1.02
N GLU A 99 -15.14 0.94 1.20
CA GLU A 99 -15.05 -0.01 0.11
C GLU A 99 -16.27 -0.05 -0.81
N SER A 100 -17.39 0.56 -0.40
CA SER A 100 -18.63 0.72 -1.20
C SER A 100 -18.55 1.91 -2.17
N ALA A 101 -17.60 2.82 -1.96
CA ALA A 101 -17.44 3.97 -2.84
C ALA A 101 -17.04 3.56 -4.26
N ALA A 102 -17.59 4.26 -5.25
CA ALA A 102 -17.29 4.02 -6.66
C ALA A 102 -15.80 4.22 -6.96
N LEU A 103 -15.26 3.38 -7.85
CA LEU A 103 -13.90 3.53 -8.36
C LEU A 103 -13.88 4.61 -9.44
N VAL A 104 -13.03 5.60 -9.25
CA VAL A 104 -12.87 6.69 -10.22
C VAL A 104 -11.88 6.29 -11.31
N GLY A 105 -12.28 6.52 -12.55
CA GLY A 105 -11.42 6.28 -13.72
C GLY A 105 -11.65 4.94 -14.42
N LEU A 106 -12.60 4.11 -13.99
CA LEU A 106 -13.04 2.97 -14.79
C LEU A 106 -13.56 3.45 -16.13
N GLY A 107 -13.01 2.90 -17.23
CA GLY A 107 -13.38 3.29 -18.59
C GLY A 107 -12.74 4.58 -19.11
N SER A 108 -11.89 5.26 -18.33
CA SER A 108 -11.10 6.42 -18.76
C SER A 108 -9.65 6.03 -19.13
N THR A 109 -8.82 7.00 -19.50
CA THR A 109 -7.41 6.78 -19.82
C THR A 109 -6.49 7.29 -18.71
N GLY A 110 -5.27 6.71 -18.60
CA GLY A 110 -4.23 7.17 -17.71
C GLY A 110 -3.98 6.26 -16.51
N ARG A 111 -3.00 6.63 -15.70
CA ARG A 111 -2.46 5.80 -14.61
C ARG A 111 -3.49 5.43 -13.53
N ARG A 112 -4.44 6.32 -13.25
CA ARG A 112 -5.52 6.08 -12.27
C ARG A 112 -6.50 5.05 -12.81
N SER A 113 -6.86 5.17 -14.08
CA SER A 113 -7.72 4.22 -14.78
C SER A 113 -7.13 2.81 -14.75
N ALA A 114 -5.82 2.67 -15.04
CA ALA A 114 -5.15 1.38 -14.98
C ALA A 114 -5.24 0.74 -13.56
N ARG A 115 -5.07 1.54 -12.51
CA ARG A 115 -5.20 1.03 -11.14
C ARG A 115 -6.62 0.60 -10.80
N ALA A 116 -7.63 1.38 -11.19
CA ALA A 116 -9.03 1.04 -10.98
C ALA A 116 -9.44 -0.21 -11.79
N ALA A 117 -8.96 -0.33 -13.02
CA ALA A 117 -9.19 -1.51 -13.86
C ALA A 117 -8.55 -2.77 -13.27
N CYS A 118 -7.30 -2.69 -12.79
CA CYS A 118 -6.66 -3.84 -12.13
C CYS A 118 -7.35 -4.22 -10.82
N ASP A 119 -7.76 -3.24 -10.00
CA ASP A 119 -8.53 -3.46 -8.77
C ASP A 119 -9.82 -4.25 -9.08
N ALA A 120 -10.60 -3.81 -10.08
CA ALA A 120 -11.82 -4.48 -10.52
C ALA A 120 -11.53 -5.88 -11.07
N ALA A 121 -10.53 -6.04 -11.93
CA ALA A 121 -10.18 -7.33 -12.53
C ALA A 121 -9.76 -8.39 -11.48
N TRP A 122 -9.07 -7.98 -10.41
CA TRP A 122 -8.76 -8.87 -9.30
C TRP A 122 -10.00 -9.20 -8.47
N LEU A 123 -10.90 -8.23 -8.23
CA LEU A 123 -12.18 -8.47 -7.53
C LEU A 123 -13.07 -9.45 -8.29
N GLU A 124 -13.17 -9.34 -9.62
CA GLU A 124 -13.92 -10.25 -10.49
C GLU A 124 -13.42 -11.71 -10.41
N ARG A 125 -12.13 -11.89 -10.07
CA ARG A 125 -11.51 -13.20 -9.82
C ARG A 125 -11.69 -13.72 -8.39
N GLY A 126 -12.45 -13.04 -7.56
CA GLY A 126 -12.66 -13.43 -6.16
C GLY A 126 -11.47 -13.12 -5.25
N ALA A 127 -10.62 -12.18 -5.62
CA ALA A 127 -9.45 -11.82 -4.79
C ALA A 127 -9.84 -10.99 -3.55
N ARG A 128 -8.96 -11.03 -2.55
CA ARG A 128 -8.92 -10.08 -1.44
C ARG A 128 -8.06 -8.90 -1.89
N VAL A 129 -8.70 -7.79 -2.18
CA VAL A 129 -8.04 -6.58 -2.71
C VAL A 129 -7.79 -5.60 -1.58
N PHE A 130 -6.53 -5.43 -1.20
CA PHE A 130 -6.13 -4.53 -0.14
C PHE A 130 -5.84 -3.14 -0.72
N ARG A 131 -6.73 -2.17 -0.47
CA ARG A 131 -6.58 -0.78 -0.93
C ARG A 131 -5.74 0.00 0.06
N LEU A 132 -4.52 0.29 -0.32
CA LEU A 132 -3.47 0.83 0.52
C LEU A 132 -3.30 2.33 0.29
N PRO A 133 -3.29 3.16 1.34
CA PRO A 133 -2.94 4.58 1.25
C PRO A 133 -1.41 4.77 1.23
N GLY A 134 -0.92 5.92 1.70
CA GLY A 134 0.49 6.22 1.82
C GLY A 134 1.21 5.26 2.78
N ILE A 135 2.04 4.37 2.25
CA ILE A 135 2.78 3.38 3.04
C ILE A 135 4.03 4.02 3.61
N TYR A 136 4.24 3.90 4.92
CA TYR A 136 5.45 4.37 5.59
C TYR A 136 5.99 3.33 6.58
N GLY A 137 7.23 3.51 7.02
CA GLY A 137 7.90 2.63 7.97
C GLY A 137 9.43 2.81 7.92
N PRO A 138 10.22 1.93 8.56
CA PRO A 138 11.67 2.01 8.53
C PRO A 138 12.25 2.04 7.11
N GLY A 139 13.12 3.01 6.82
CA GLY A 139 13.69 3.24 5.49
C GLY A 139 12.74 3.93 4.49
N ARG A 140 11.54 4.30 4.91
CA ARG A 140 10.53 4.98 4.09
C ARG A 140 9.63 5.86 4.94
N SER A 141 10.19 6.83 5.63
CA SER A 141 9.43 7.71 6.53
C SER A 141 9.78 9.19 6.31
N ALA A 142 9.23 10.04 7.16
CA ALA A 142 9.58 11.45 7.19
C ALA A 142 11.03 11.67 7.64
N PHE A 143 11.61 10.76 8.42
CA PHE A 143 12.99 10.89 8.91
C PHE A 143 14.01 10.82 7.77
N GLU A 144 13.85 9.87 6.85
CA GLU A 144 14.72 9.77 5.68
C GLU A 144 14.61 11.02 4.80
N ARG A 145 13.40 11.56 4.62
CA ARG A 145 13.20 12.80 3.86
C ARG A 145 13.86 14.00 4.51
N ILE A 146 13.84 14.10 5.84
CA ILE A 146 14.51 15.15 6.61
C ILE A 146 16.03 15.00 6.46
N ALA A 147 16.55 13.78 6.65
CA ALA A 147 17.98 13.50 6.52
C ALA A 147 18.54 13.79 5.11
N GLU A 148 17.73 13.57 4.06
CA GLU A 148 18.08 13.86 2.67
C GLU A 148 17.87 15.34 2.28
N GLY A 149 17.39 16.22 3.17
CA GLY A 149 17.04 17.60 2.85
C GLY A 149 15.85 17.73 1.88
N LYS A 150 15.04 16.67 1.73
CA LYS A 150 13.88 16.63 0.82
C LYS A 150 12.54 16.81 1.52
N ALA A 151 12.55 17.06 2.83
CA ALA A 151 11.34 17.36 3.56
C ALA A 151 10.87 18.78 3.21
N HIS A 152 9.56 18.93 3.00
CA HIS A 152 8.95 20.21 2.69
C HIS A 152 7.60 20.31 3.36
N ARG A 153 7.17 21.54 3.67
CA ARG A 153 5.79 21.87 4.07
C ARG A 153 5.16 22.74 2.99
N ILE A 154 3.91 22.45 2.71
CA ILE A 154 3.17 23.12 1.63
C ILE A 154 1.98 23.87 2.23
N ASP A 155 1.83 25.13 1.86
CA ASP A 155 0.64 25.92 2.21
C ASP A 155 -0.54 25.49 1.33
N LEU A 156 -1.23 24.44 1.80
CA LEU A 156 -2.41 23.88 1.17
C LEU A 156 -3.44 23.50 2.26
N PRO A 157 -4.23 24.48 2.73
CA PRO A 157 -5.19 24.28 3.81
C PRO A 157 -6.21 23.18 3.48
N GLY A 158 -6.52 22.35 4.48
CA GLY A 158 -7.53 21.29 4.34
C GLY A 158 -7.05 20.02 3.65
N GLN A 159 -5.85 20.00 3.06
CA GLN A 159 -5.28 18.80 2.43
C GLN A 159 -4.90 17.77 3.47
N VAL A 160 -5.37 16.53 3.28
CA VAL A 160 -5.01 15.39 4.11
C VAL A 160 -4.58 14.19 3.26
N PHE A 161 -3.78 13.33 3.88
CA PHE A 161 -3.39 12.05 3.33
C PHE A 161 -3.67 10.96 4.37
N CYS A 162 -4.25 9.85 3.94
CA CYS A 162 -4.31 8.63 4.72
C CYS A 162 -2.99 7.88 4.61
N ARG A 163 -2.67 7.10 5.64
CA ARG A 163 -1.42 6.35 5.74
C ARG A 163 -1.66 4.98 6.33
N VAL A 164 -0.67 4.10 6.18
CA VAL A 164 -0.59 2.84 6.91
C VAL A 164 0.89 2.53 7.19
N HIS A 165 1.19 2.14 8.41
CA HIS A 165 2.52 1.62 8.73
C HIS A 165 2.73 0.27 8.06
N VAL A 166 3.91 -0.01 7.52
CA VAL A 166 4.17 -1.24 6.74
C VAL A 166 3.97 -2.53 7.55
N GLU A 167 4.20 -2.50 8.86
CA GLU A 167 3.92 -3.66 9.73
C GLU A 167 2.40 -3.87 9.91
N ASP A 168 1.62 -2.80 9.97
CA ASP A 168 0.16 -2.87 10.04
C ASP A 168 -0.45 -3.33 8.70
N LEU A 169 0.13 -2.86 7.59
CA LEU A 169 -0.21 -3.41 6.28
C LEU A 169 0.03 -4.93 6.25
N ALA A 170 1.20 -5.38 6.68
CA ALA A 170 1.53 -6.80 6.68
C ALA A 170 0.57 -7.62 7.58
N SER A 171 0.29 -7.13 8.79
CA SER A 171 -0.68 -7.79 9.69
C SER A 171 -2.10 -7.81 9.12
N GLY A 172 -2.50 -6.76 8.40
CA GLY A 172 -3.80 -6.69 7.74
C GLY A 172 -3.94 -7.71 6.60
N VAL A 173 -2.87 -7.89 5.80
CA VAL A 173 -2.85 -8.94 4.77
C VAL A 173 -2.88 -10.34 5.40
N VAL A 174 -2.12 -10.56 6.49
CA VAL A 174 -2.14 -11.83 7.23
C VAL A 174 -3.53 -12.12 7.81
N ALA A 175 -4.20 -11.12 8.40
CA ALA A 175 -5.58 -11.26 8.87
C ALA A 175 -6.56 -11.55 7.73
N GLY A 176 -6.24 -11.14 6.52
CA GLY A 176 -7.02 -11.41 5.32
C GLY A 176 -6.87 -12.82 4.73
N MET A 177 -5.98 -13.68 5.27
CA MET A 177 -5.74 -15.02 4.71
C MET A 177 -6.99 -15.93 4.80
N GLU A 178 -7.84 -15.73 5.79
CA GLU A 178 -9.09 -16.49 5.96
C GLU A 178 -10.35 -15.67 5.62
N ALA A 179 -10.16 -14.43 5.16
CA ALA A 179 -11.27 -13.54 4.89
C ALA A 179 -12.02 -13.91 3.60
N PRO A 180 -13.32 -13.57 3.49
CA PRO A 180 -14.04 -13.70 2.23
C PRO A 180 -13.45 -12.77 1.15
N PRO A 181 -13.66 -13.10 -0.15
CA PRO A 181 -13.32 -12.22 -1.26
C PRO A 181 -13.91 -10.82 -1.12
N GLY A 182 -13.20 -9.82 -1.63
CA GLY A 182 -13.65 -8.43 -1.62
C GLY A 182 -12.55 -7.40 -1.37
N ALA A 183 -12.92 -6.13 -1.43
CA ALA A 183 -12.01 -5.03 -1.13
C ALA A 183 -11.92 -4.78 0.38
N TYR A 184 -10.72 -4.39 0.84
CA TYR A 184 -10.40 -4.03 2.23
C TYR A 184 -9.45 -2.84 2.28
N ASN A 185 -9.87 -1.78 2.94
CA ASN A 185 -9.02 -0.62 3.19
C ASN A 185 -8.13 -0.88 4.40
N LEU A 186 -6.82 -0.84 4.23
CA LEU A 186 -5.87 -0.90 5.33
C LEU A 186 -5.26 0.49 5.55
N ALA A 187 -5.84 1.27 6.43
CA ALA A 187 -5.42 2.63 6.77
C ALA A 187 -5.30 2.80 8.29
N ASP A 188 -4.47 3.75 8.74
CA ASP A 188 -4.48 4.20 10.14
C ASP A 188 -5.74 5.05 10.42
N ASP A 189 -5.94 5.43 11.69
CA ASP A 189 -7.15 6.11 12.14
C ASP A 189 -7.10 7.64 11.99
N LEU A 190 -5.91 8.21 11.62
CA LEU A 190 -5.72 9.65 11.60
C LEU A 190 -5.23 10.16 10.23
N PRO A 191 -6.14 10.45 9.29
CA PRO A 191 -5.79 11.24 8.11
C PRO A 191 -5.20 12.58 8.55
N ALA A 192 -4.02 12.93 8.02
CA ALA A 192 -3.31 14.13 8.42
C ALA A 192 -2.59 14.78 7.23
N SER A 193 -2.35 16.08 7.31
CA SER A 193 -1.55 16.78 6.30
C SER A 193 -0.11 16.23 6.26
N GLN A 194 0.57 16.41 5.16
CA GLN A 194 2.01 16.13 5.08
C GLN A 194 2.80 17.03 6.03
N ASN A 195 2.36 18.28 6.21
CA ASN A 195 2.99 19.22 7.13
C ASN A 195 3.00 18.70 8.56
N ALA A 196 1.86 18.22 9.08
CA ALA A 196 1.77 17.69 10.44
C ALA A 196 2.69 16.48 10.67
N VAL A 197 2.92 15.65 9.63
CA VAL A 197 3.83 14.50 9.72
C VAL A 197 5.30 14.96 9.76
N ILE A 198 5.67 15.94 8.93
CA ILE A 198 7.03 16.52 8.93
C ILE A 198 7.31 17.25 10.25
N GLU A 199 6.35 18.04 10.73
CA GLU A 199 6.45 18.77 12.01
C GLU A 199 6.65 17.81 13.19
N GLU A 200 5.87 16.74 13.27
CA GLU A 200 6.06 15.71 14.32
C GLU A 200 7.41 15.02 14.20
N ALA A 201 7.86 14.70 12.98
CA ALA A 201 9.18 14.09 12.78
C ALA A 201 10.31 15.05 13.20
N CYS A 202 10.25 16.33 12.82
CA CYS A 202 11.20 17.34 13.26
C CYS A 202 11.20 17.50 14.78
N ARG A 203 10.02 17.57 15.40
CA ARG A 203 9.87 17.64 16.86
C ARG A 203 10.55 16.45 17.57
N LEU A 204 10.38 15.24 17.04
CA LEU A 204 11.01 14.03 17.59
C LEU A 204 12.54 14.04 17.45
N LEU A 205 13.06 14.70 16.40
CA LEU A 205 14.50 14.84 16.18
C LEU A 205 15.11 16.08 16.88
N GLY A 206 14.31 16.93 17.50
CA GLY A 206 14.79 18.21 18.05
C GLY A 206 15.20 19.23 16.99
N LEU A 207 14.62 19.15 15.79
CA LEU A 207 14.94 20.02 14.65
C LEU A 207 13.81 21.04 14.40
N ALA A 208 14.16 22.21 13.87
CA ALA A 208 13.17 23.13 13.32
C ALA A 208 12.55 22.54 12.04
N PRO A 209 11.24 22.67 11.83
CA PRO A 209 10.61 22.24 10.59
C PRO A 209 11.04 23.14 9.41
N PRO A 210 11.06 22.61 8.17
CA PRO A 210 11.36 23.41 6.99
C PRO A 210 10.31 24.51 6.78
N PRO A 211 10.61 25.57 6.01
CA PRO A 211 9.66 26.65 5.75
C PRO A 211 8.36 26.13 5.12
N LEU A 212 7.27 26.84 5.37
CA LEU A 212 6.00 26.62 4.69
C LEU A 212 6.03 27.37 3.36
N LEU A 213 5.88 26.67 2.25
CA LEU A 213 6.00 27.24 0.90
C LEU A 213 4.71 27.02 0.10
N PRO A 214 4.37 27.93 -0.82
CA PRO A 214 3.38 27.67 -1.85
C PRO A 214 3.74 26.41 -2.67
N LEU A 215 2.73 25.72 -3.21
CA LEU A 215 2.95 24.44 -3.93
C LEU A 215 3.87 24.60 -5.15
N ASP A 216 3.80 25.71 -5.85
CA ASP A 216 4.60 26.04 -7.03
C ASP A 216 6.07 26.35 -6.70
N GLU A 217 6.37 26.77 -5.48
CA GLU A 217 7.73 27.06 -5.01
C GLU A 217 8.48 25.84 -4.43
N THR A 218 7.79 24.70 -4.27
CA THR A 218 8.37 23.50 -3.61
C THR A 218 9.34 22.72 -4.47
N GLY A 219 9.50 23.02 -5.76
CA GLY A 219 10.34 22.25 -6.68
C GLY A 219 9.88 20.82 -6.95
N LEU A 220 8.66 20.46 -6.56
CA LEU A 220 8.11 19.12 -6.75
C LEU A 220 7.93 18.77 -8.23
N SER A 221 8.26 17.52 -8.58
CA SER A 221 7.93 16.99 -9.92
C SER A 221 6.42 17.00 -10.18
N ALA A 222 6.04 17.04 -11.46
CA ALA A 222 4.62 16.97 -11.88
C ALA A 222 3.90 15.74 -11.27
N GLN A 223 4.60 14.60 -11.17
CA GLN A 223 4.06 13.39 -10.54
C GLN A 223 3.81 13.61 -9.04
N ALA A 224 4.72 14.25 -8.31
CA ALA A 224 4.56 14.54 -6.89
C ALA A 224 3.44 15.56 -6.64
N ARG A 225 3.33 16.60 -7.48
CA ARG A 225 2.22 17.56 -7.43
C ARG A 225 0.86 16.90 -7.65
N GLY A 226 0.78 15.88 -8.50
CA GLY A 226 -0.44 15.11 -8.74
C GLY A 226 -1.03 14.45 -7.48
N PHE A 227 -0.21 14.15 -6.46
CA PHE A 227 -0.71 13.65 -5.18
C PHE A 227 -1.44 14.73 -4.36
N TYR A 228 -1.09 15.99 -4.53
CA TYR A 228 -1.73 17.13 -3.87
C TYR A 228 -3.01 17.59 -4.57
N ALA A 229 -3.29 17.09 -5.76
CA ALA A 229 -4.53 17.37 -6.49
C ALA A 229 -5.71 16.51 -6.02
N GLU A 230 -5.48 15.56 -5.12
CA GLU A 230 -6.50 14.64 -4.60
C GLU A 230 -6.56 14.72 -3.09
N ASN A 231 -7.77 14.83 -2.56
CA ASN A 231 -8.02 14.88 -1.12
C ASN A 231 -9.12 13.88 -0.76
N ARG A 232 -8.82 12.93 0.12
CA ARG A 232 -9.77 11.92 0.60
C ARG A 232 -9.38 11.39 1.96
N ARG A 233 -10.38 10.93 2.70
CA ARG A 233 -10.22 10.16 3.94
C ARG A 233 -10.68 8.74 3.72
N VAL A 234 -9.87 7.75 4.10
CA VAL A 234 -10.12 6.32 3.83
C VAL A 234 -10.50 5.64 5.14
N ALA A 235 -11.73 5.13 5.20
CA ALA A 235 -12.22 4.39 6.36
C ALA A 235 -11.72 2.94 6.37
N ASN A 236 -11.32 2.45 7.54
CA ASN A 236 -10.82 1.08 7.76
C ASN A 236 -11.86 0.19 8.49
N GLY A 237 -13.08 0.66 8.63
CA GLY A 237 -14.13 0.00 9.43
C GLY A 237 -14.46 -1.42 8.96
N LYS A 238 -14.43 -1.70 7.66
CA LYS A 238 -14.65 -3.05 7.12
C LYS A 238 -13.52 -4.00 7.51
N ALA A 239 -12.27 -3.58 7.37
CA ALA A 239 -11.12 -4.38 7.79
C ALA A 239 -11.21 -4.73 9.28
N ARG A 240 -11.59 -3.79 10.14
CA ARG A 240 -11.79 -4.04 11.57
C ARG A 240 -12.88 -5.08 11.83
N ARG A 241 -14.04 -4.96 11.19
CA ARG A 241 -15.17 -5.86 11.44
C ARG A 241 -15.01 -7.24 10.83
N VAL A 242 -14.47 -7.33 9.61
CA VAL A 242 -14.42 -8.58 8.84
C VAL A 242 -13.12 -9.34 9.05
N LEU A 243 -11.98 -8.64 9.11
CA LEU A 243 -10.68 -9.27 9.34
C LEU A 243 -10.31 -9.39 10.82
N GLY A 244 -11.05 -8.74 11.73
CA GLY A 244 -10.62 -8.58 13.12
C GLY A 244 -9.32 -7.77 13.26
N TRP A 245 -8.94 -7.06 12.21
CA TRP A 245 -7.68 -6.32 12.16
C TRP A 245 -7.80 -4.95 12.82
N GLN A 246 -6.78 -4.59 13.58
CA GLN A 246 -6.59 -3.24 14.12
C GLN A 246 -5.14 -2.81 13.87
N PRO A 247 -4.90 -1.57 13.41
CA PRO A 247 -3.54 -1.07 13.27
C PRO A 247 -2.88 -0.98 14.66
N ARG A 248 -1.70 -1.52 14.80
CA ARG A 248 -0.86 -1.38 15.99
C ARG A 248 -0.43 0.08 16.19
N PHE A 249 -0.22 0.77 15.08
CA PHE A 249 0.09 2.19 15.03
C PHE A 249 -1.14 2.95 14.55
N ALA A 250 -2.07 3.21 15.47
CA ALA A 250 -3.34 3.86 15.17
C ALA A 250 -3.17 5.23 14.53
N THR A 251 -2.02 5.88 14.73
CA THR A 251 -1.69 7.16 14.10
C THR A 251 -0.23 7.19 13.62
N TYR A 252 0.06 8.10 12.67
CA TYR A 252 1.43 8.34 12.23
C TYR A 252 2.39 8.72 13.37
N ARG A 253 1.88 9.34 14.46
CA ARG A 253 2.68 9.73 15.62
C ARG A 253 3.26 8.51 16.34
N GLU A 254 2.46 7.48 16.52
CA GLU A 254 2.90 6.21 17.13
C GLU A 254 3.88 5.49 16.21
N GLY A 255 3.60 5.46 14.92
CA GLY A 255 4.47 4.86 13.93
C GLY A 255 5.85 5.54 13.86
N LEU A 256 5.89 6.87 13.82
CA LEU A 256 7.15 7.63 13.84
C LEU A 256 7.96 7.38 15.11
N ARG A 257 7.32 7.40 16.30
CA ARG A 257 8.01 7.07 17.55
C ARG A 257 8.59 5.65 17.55
N ALA A 258 7.87 4.69 16.97
CA ALA A 258 8.33 3.31 16.86
C ALA A 258 9.52 3.17 15.90
N ILE A 259 9.52 3.91 14.78
CA ILE A 259 10.65 3.95 13.85
C ILE A 259 11.88 4.52 14.54
N LEU A 260 11.74 5.67 15.19
CA LEU A 260 12.87 6.34 15.89
C LEU A 260 13.52 5.43 16.94
N ARG A 261 12.71 4.72 17.75
CA ARG A 261 13.24 3.78 18.76
C ARG A 261 14.04 2.62 18.16
N ARG A 262 13.77 2.23 16.91
CA ARG A 262 14.52 1.15 16.23
C ARG A 262 15.82 1.64 15.60
N THR A 263 15.95 2.93 15.37
CA THR A 263 17.14 3.55 14.75
C THR A 263 18.08 4.18 15.78
N SER A 264 17.63 4.36 17.01
CA SER A 264 18.49 4.73 18.14
C SER A 264 19.28 3.51 18.62
N PRO A 265 20.62 3.63 18.81
CA PRO A 265 21.49 2.52 19.22
C PRO A 265 21.14 1.98 20.60
#